data_490cc9800d084c0003028c80c573cdd7
#
_entry.id   490cc9800d084c0003028c80c573cdd7
#
_cell.length_a   1.000
_cell.length_b   1.000
_cell.length_c   1.000
_cell.angle_alpha   90.00
_cell.angle_beta   90.00
_cell.angle_gamma   90.00
#
_symmetry.space_group_name_H-M   'P 1'
#
loop_
_entity.id
_entity.type
_entity.pdbx_description
1 polymer ?
#
loop_
_entity_poly.entity_id
_entity_poly.type
_entity_poly.pdbx_seq_one_letter_code
_entity_poly.pdbx_strand_id
1 'polypeptide(L)'
;SGGMRQRVVIAIALACNPKILIADEPTTALDVTIQAQILDLMKEIQRETKTSIIFITHDLGVVVNVADRVAVMYAGKIVEIGTVDDIFYNPKHPYTWGLLGSMPTLENSEEELYTIPGSPPDMVNPPKGDAFAPRNEYALEIDAIMEPPMFKVSDTHYAATWLLHEHAPEIELPESIKRRIQRHAGKKGGTKS
;
A
#
# COMPACT_ATOMS: atom_id res chain seq x y z
N SER A 1 -28.55 0.15 10.83
CA SER A 1 -27.29 -0.60 10.82
C SER A 1 -26.16 0.29 10.32
N GLY A 2 -24.91 -0.04 10.63
CA GLY A 2 -23.73 0.70 10.17
C GLY A 2 -23.68 0.81 8.64
N GLY A 3 -23.96 -0.29 7.94
CA GLY A 3 -23.97 -0.32 6.48
C GLY A 3 -25.06 0.57 5.86
N MET A 4 -26.22 0.74 6.48
CA MET A 4 -27.25 1.66 5.97
C MET A 4 -26.78 3.12 6.10
N ARG A 5 -26.15 3.49 7.23
CA ARG A 5 -25.58 4.83 7.41
C ARG A 5 -24.51 5.10 6.38
N GLN A 6 -23.62 4.16 6.12
CA GLN A 6 -22.55 4.29 5.12
C GLN A 6 -23.10 4.49 3.70
N ARG A 7 -24.15 3.76 3.32
CA ARG A 7 -24.83 3.94 2.02
C ARG A 7 -25.44 5.33 1.88
N VAL A 8 -26.03 5.88 2.95
CA VAL A 8 -26.56 7.26 2.96
C VAL A 8 -25.44 8.28 2.80
N VAL A 9 -24.32 8.13 3.49
CA VAL A 9 -23.14 9.01 3.35
C VAL A 9 -22.60 8.98 1.90
N ILE A 10 -22.48 7.80 1.31
CA ILE A 10 -22.08 7.65 -0.09
C ILE A 10 -23.09 8.35 -1.02
N ALA A 11 -24.38 8.18 -0.83
CA ALA A 11 -25.40 8.82 -1.64
C ALA A 11 -25.34 10.36 -1.55
N ILE A 12 -25.10 10.92 -0.36
CA ILE A 12 -24.90 12.37 -0.15
C ILE A 12 -23.66 12.85 -0.90
N ALA A 13 -22.53 12.12 -0.81
CA ALA A 13 -21.29 12.50 -1.49
C ALA A 13 -21.43 12.47 -3.02
N LEU A 14 -22.29 11.60 -3.56
CA LEU A 14 -22.53 11.46 -4.99
C LEU A 14 -23.62 12.42 -5.55
N ALA A 15 -24.41 13.05 -4.69
CA ALA A 15 -25.55 13.88 -5.10
C ALA A 15 -25.19 15.02 -6.08
N CYS A 16 -23.94 15.51 -6.03
CA CYS A 16 -23.43 16.55 -6.91
C CYS A 16 -22.67 16.03 -8.14
N ASN A 17 -22.75 14.74 -8.44
CA ASN A 17 -22.03 14.09 -9.55
C ASN A 17 -20.53 14.46 -9.60
N PRO A 18 -19.76 14.21 -8.52
CA PRO A 18 -18.36 14.62 -8.45
C PRO A 18 -17.52 13.83 -9.45
N LYS A 19 -16.47 14.46 -9.99
CA LYS A 19 -15.46 13.76 -10.80
C LYS A 19 -14.51 12.91 -9.95
N ILE A 20 -14.30 13.30 -8.69
CA ILE A 20 -13.42 12.62 -7.74
C ILE A 20 -14.20 12.45 -6.43
N LEU A 21 -14.23 11.22 -5.92
CA LEU A 21 -14.75 10.87 -4.61
C LEU A 21 -13.58 10.48 -3.69
N ILE A 22 -13.48 11.14 -2.54
CA ILE A 22 -12.51 10.76 -1.50
C ILE A 22 -13.24 9.92 -0.46
N ALA A 23 -12.79 8.69 -0.28
CA ALA A 23 -13.32 7.73 0.68
C ALA A 23 -12.26 7.46 1.75
N ASP A 24 -12.39 8.14 2.88
CA ASP A 24 -11.49 8.03 4.02
C ASP A 24 -12.02 6.99 5.00
N GLU A 25 -11.31 5.85 5.11
CA GLU A 25 -11.66 4.70 5.96
C GLU A 25 -13.13 4.24 5.80
N PRO A 26 -13.66 4.07 4.58
CA PRO A 26 -15.11 3.91 4.35
C PRO A 26 -15.68 2.60 4.87
N THR A 27 -14.84 1.65 5.24
CA THR A 27 -15.23 0.31 5.74
C THR A 27 -14.87 0.09 7.21
N THR A 28 -14.26 1.08 7.86
CA THR A 28 -13.90 0.99 9.29
C THR A 28 -15.13 0.78 10.16
N ALA A 29 -15.03 -0.10 11.14
CA ALA A 29 -16.09 -0.51 12.06
C ALA A 29 -17.32 -1.18 11.40
N LEU A 30 -17.17 -1.72 10.20
CA LEU A 30 -18.17 -2.58 9.55
C LEU A 30 -17.76 -4.06 9.72
N ASP A 31 -18.75 -4.94 9.82
CA ASP A 31 -18.47 -6.38 9.74
C ASP A 31 -18.05 -6.77 8.30
N VAL A 32 -17.35 -7.90 8.16
CA VAL A 32 -16.74 -8.35 6.90
C VAL A 32 -17.77 -8.44 5.76
N THR A 33 -18.99 -8.88 6.06
CA THR A 33 -20.04 -9.02 5.04
C THR A 33 -20.53 -7.67 4.53
N ILE A 34 -20.76 -6.72 5.44
CA ILE A 34 -21.16 -5.35 5.08
C ILE A 34 -20.02 -4.61 4.40
N GLN A 35 -18.77 -4.81 4.84
CA GLN A 35 -17.59 -4.28 4.18
C GLN A 35 -17.55 -4.70 2.70
N ALA A 36 -17.69 -6.00 2.40
CA ALA A 36 -17.71 -6.50 1.04
C ALA A 36 -18.82 -5.84 0.20
N GLN A 37 -20.04 -5.71 0.75
CA GLN A 37 -21.15 -5.05 0.05
C GLN A 37 -20.90 -3.57 -0.25
N ILE A 38 -20.23 -2.84 0.65
CA ILE A 38 -19.86 -1.43 0.42
C ILE A 38 -18.80 -1.32 -0.67
N LEU A 39 -17.79 -2.21 -0.67
CA LEU A 39 -16.76 -2.22 -1.70
C LEU A 39 -17.34 -2.53 -3.08
N ASP A 40 -18.25 -3.49 -3.18
CA ASP A 40 -18.93 -3.82 -4.43
C ASP A 40 -19.79 -2.64 -4.92
N LEU A 41 -20.52 -1.98 -4.03
CA LEU A 41 -21.28 -0.76 -4.36
C LEU A 41 -20.36 0.34 -4.89
N MET A 42 -19.20 0.57 -4.28
CA MET A 42 -18.25 1.59 -4.73
C MET A 42 -17.69 1.27 -6.13
N LYS A 43 -17.38 0.00 -6.41
CA LYS A 43 -16.96 -0.43 -7.76
C LYS A 43 -18.07 -0.23 -8.81
N GLU A 44 -19.30 -0.53 -8.46
CA GLU A 44 -20.47 -0.32 -9.34
C GLU A 44 -20.64 1.17 -9.67
N ILE A 45 -20.61 2.03 -8.64
CA ILE A 45 -20.66 3.48 -8.79
C ILE A 45 -19.55 3.98 -9.72
N GLN A 46 -18.30 3.58 -9.47
CA GLN A 46 -17.16 3.97 -10.30
C GLN A 46 -17.37 3.59 -11.76
N ARG A 47 -17.86 2.37 -12.01
CA ARG A 47 -18.11 1.87 -13.37
C ARG A 47 -19.21 2.65 -14.09
N GLU A 48 -20.31 2.96 -13.38
CA GLU A 48 -21.48 3.63 -13.96
C GLU A 48 -21.26 5.13 -14.13
N THR A 49 -20.73 5.81 -13.11
CA THR A 49 -20.59 7.28 -13.11
C THR A 49 -19.25 7.75 -13.68
N LYS A 50 -18.28 6.84 -13.89
CA LYS A 50 -16.89 7.18 -14.27
C LYS A 50 -16.21 8.11 -13.27
N THR A 51 -16.66 8.16 -12.03
CA THR A 51 -16.06 8.91 -10.95
C THR A 51 -14.74 8.25 -10.54
N SER A 52 -13.66 9.02 -10.43
CA SER A 52 -12.40 8.53 -9.85
C SER A 52 -12.54 8.45 -8.34
N ILE A 53 -12.08 7.35 -7.73
CA ILE A 53 -12.15 7.18 -6.27
C ILE A 53 -10.74 7.20 -5.68
N ILE A 54 -10.50 8.10 -4.72
CA ILE A 54 -9.34 8.06 -3.85
C ILE A 54 -9.74 7.32 -2.58
N PHE A 55 -9.24 6.10 -2.43
CA PHE A 55 -9.58 5.22 -1.31
C PHE A 55 -8.45 5.25 -0.27
N ILE A 56 -8.72 5.74 0.93
CA ILE A 56 -7.76 5.80 2.03
C ILE A 56 -8.08 4.69 3.02
N THR A 57 -7.14 3.82 3.29
CA THR A 57 -7.30 2.71 4.23
C THR A 57 -5.95 2.16 4.69
N HIS A 58 -5.95 1.52 5.85
CA HIS A 58 -4.83 0.74 6.36
C HIS A 58 -5.00 -0.78 6.06
N ASP A 59 -6.12 -1.19 5.47
CA ASP A 59 -6.39 -2.60 5.16
C ASP A 59 -5.88 -2.95 3.76
N LEU A 60 -4.72 -3.59 3.70
CA LEU A 60 -4.10 -4.04 2.46
C LEU A 60 -4.94 -5.08 1.70
N GLY A 61 -5.74 -5.88 2.42
CA GLY A 61 -6.66 -6.84 1.81
C GLY A 61 -7.76 -6.14 1.01
N VAL A 62 -8.23 -4.99 1.49
CA VAL A 62 -9.17 -4.13 0.75
C VAL A 62 -8.49 -3.55 -0.48
N VAL A 63 -7.28 -2.99 -0.33
CA VAL A 63 -6.54 -2.35 -1.43
C VAL A 63 -6.37 -3.28 -2.62
N VAL A 64 -5.95 -4.54 -2.39
CA VAL A 64 -5.78 -5.54 -3.47
C VAL A 64 -7.05 -5.73 -4.31
N ASN A 65 -8.21 -5.62 -3.66
CA ASN A 65 -9.49 -5.91 -4.31
C ASN A 65 -10.10 -4.72 -5.03
N VAL A 66 -9.76 -3.47 -4.66
CA VAL A 66 -10.47 -2.29 -5.16
C VAL A 66 -9.60 -1.32 -5.95
N ALA A 67 -8.28 -1.32 -5.75
CA ALA A 67 -7.40 -0.32 -6.33
C ALA A 67 -6.85 -0.74 -7.69
N ASP A 68 -6.71 0.24 -8.60
CA ASP A 68 -5.91 0.10 -9.82
C ASP A 68 -4.46 0.50 -9.55
N ARG A 69 -4.28 1.55 -8.74
CA ARG A 69 -2.99 2.08 -8.31
C ARG A 69 -2.94 2.27 -6.81
N VAL A 70 -1.76 2.13 -6.24
CA VAL A 70 -1.53 2.24 -4.80
C VAL A 70 -0.43 3.26 -4.54
N ALA A 71 -0.65 4.15 -3.59
CA ALA A 71 0.36 5.02 -3.02
C ALA A 71 0.55 4.64 -1.55
N VAL A 72 1.73 4.15 -1.20
CA VAL A 72 2.11 3.85 0.18
C VAL A 72 2.62 5.13 0.82
N MET A 73 2.07 5.47 1.99
CA MET A 73 2.43 6.69 2.72
C MET A 73 3.08 6.35 4.05
N TYR A 74 4.12 7.09 4.40
CA TYR A 74 4.75 7.06 5.70
C TYR A 74 5.09 8.48 6.15
N ALA A 75 4.80 8.81 7.41
CA ALA A 75 5.11 10.13 7.98
C ALA A 75 4.65 11.31 7.08
N GLY A 76 3.45 11.22 6.50
CA GLY A 76 2.85 12.27 5.66
C GLY A 76 3.40 12.34 4.24
N LYS A 77 4.33 11.46 3.83
CA LYS A 77 4.94 11.44 2.48
C LYS A 77 4.60 10.15 1.76
N ILE A 78 4.49 10.24 0.41
CA ILE A 78 4.41 9.04 -0.42
C ILE A 78 5.83 8.47 -0.52
N VAL A 79 6.00 7.22 -0.06
CA VAL A 79 7.28 6.51 -0.09
C VAL A 79 7.36 5.52 -1.26
N GLU A 80 6.23 5.04 -1.75
CA GLU A 80 6.17 4.17 -2.93
C GLU A 80 4.83 4.35 -3.64
N ILE A 81 4.83 4.34 -4.98
CA ILE A 81 3.62 4.44 -5.79
C ILE A 81 3.74 3.57 -7.03
N GLY A 82 2.69 2.81 -7.34
CA GLY A 82 2.66 1.93 -8.50
C GLY A 82 1.28 1.36 -8.78
N THR A 83 1.19 0.41 -9.70
CA THR A 83 0.01 -0.44 -9.84
C THR A 83 -0.10 -1.39 -8.63
N VAL A 84 -1.25 -2.02 -8.44
CA VAL A 84 -1.40 -3.07 -7.41
C VAL A 84 -0.32 -4.15 -7.60
N ASP A 85 -0.08 -4.58 -8.83
CA ASP A 85 0.96 -5.58 -9.14
C ASP A 85 2.36 -5.11 -8.73
N ASP A 86 2.71 -3.84 -9.00
CA ASP A 86 4.01 -3.27 -8.63
C ASP A 86 4.21 -3.32 -7.11
N ILE A 87 3.21 -2.86 -6.35
CA ILE A 87 3.31 -2.73 -4.88
C ILE A 87 3.25 -4.09 -4.19
N PHE A 88 2.37 -4.99 -4.62
CA PHE A 88 2.17 -6.26 -3.92
C PHE A 88 3.14 -7.37 -4.34
N TYR A 89 3.71 -7.30 -5.54
CA TYR A 89 4.56 -8.37 -6.08
C TYR A 89 5.95 -7.93 -6.53
N ASN A 90 6.24 -6.63 -6.53
CA ASN A 90 7.56 -6.10 -6.83
C ASN A 90 7.90 -4.87 -5.96
N PRO A 91 7.56 -4.86 -4.65
CA PRO A 91 7.79 -3.72 -3.78
C PRO A 91 9.28 -3.36 -3.71
N LYS A 92 9.57 -2.06 -3.58
CA LYS A 92 10.94 -1.53 -3.55
C LYS A 92 11.29 -0.86 -2.24
N HIS A 93 10.30 -0.26 -1.56
CA HIS A 93 10.56 0.44 -0.32
C HIS A 93 10.52 -0.51 0.90
N PRO A 94 11.50 -0.46 1.82
CA PRO A 94 11.52 -1.33 3.00
C PRO A 94 10.28 -1.24 3.89
N TYR A 95 9.67 -0.06 3.99
CA TYR A 95 8.39 0.08 4.70
C TYR A 95 7.27 -0.75 4.05
N THR A 96 7.19 -0.75 2.72
CA THR A 96 6.23 -1.60 1.98
C THR A 96 6.49 -3.08 2.22
N TRP A 97 7.77 -3.50 2.30
CA TRP A 97 8.12 -4.88 2.66
C TRP A 97 7.59 -5.25 4.05
N GLY A 98 7.78 -4.35 5.02
CA GLY A 98 7.26 -4.53 6.38
C GLY A 98 5.74 -4.66 6.43
N LEU A 99 5.03 -3.77 5.72
CA LEU A 99 3.57 -3.83 5.63
C LEU A 99 3.09 -5.15 5.02
N LEU A 100 3.70 -5.58 3.93
CA LEU A 100 3.35 -6.84 3.26
C LEU A 100 3.75 -8.08 4.08
N GLY A 101 4.86 -8.00 4.82
CA GLY A 101 5.34 -9.05 5.72
C GLY A 101 4.45 -9.23 6.96
N SER A 102 3.74 -8.17 7.38
CA SER A 102 2.80 -8.23 8.51
C SER A 102 1.40 -8.75 8.13
N MET A 103 1.13 -8.97 6.83
CA MET A 103 -0.17 -9.51 6.40
C MET A 103 -0.27 -11.02 6.71
N PRO A 104 -1.34 -11.46 7.40
CA PRO A 104 -1.62 -12.88 7.56
C PRO A 104 -1.81 -13.54 6.19
N THR A 105 -1.13 -14.66 5.97
CA THR A 105 -1.40 -15.53 4.81
C THR A 105 -1.99 -16.84 5.31
N LEU A 106 -2.89 -17.45 4.53
CA LEU A 106 -3.55 -18.71 4.91
C LEU A 106 -2.56 -19.86 5.15
N GLU A 107 -1.33 -19.73 4.69
CA GLU A 107 -0.29 -20.76 4.79
C GLU A 107 0.72 -20.49 5.93
N ASN A 108 0.70 -19.30 6.55
CA ASN A 108 1.65 -18.91 7.58
C ASN A 108 1.03 -18.97 8.99
N SER A 109 0.22 -19.96 9.29
CA SER A 109 -0.32 -20.14 10.65
C SER A 109 0.76 -20.45 11.70
N GLU A 110 1.99 -20.77 11.29
CA GLU A 110 3.12 -21.11 12.17
C GLU A 110 4.37 -20.21 12.01
N GLU A 111 4.39 -19.28 11.01
CA GLU A 111 5.50 -18.33 10.87
C GLU A 111 5.19 -17.05 11.66
N GLU A 112 6.15 -16.54 12.42
CA GLU A 112 6.05 -15.23 13.08
C GLU A 112 5.81 -14.14 12.04
N LEU A 113 4.75 -13.36 12.24
CA LEU A 113 4.46 -12.20 11.40
C LEU A 113 5.58 -11.17 11.59
N TYR A 114 6.11 -10.68 10.48
CA TYR A 114 7.11 -9.61 10.54
C TYR A 114 6.51 -8.36 11.17
N THR A 115 7.17 -7.85 12.17
CA THR A 115 6.79 -6.60 12.85
C THR A 115 7.83 -5.54 12.57
N ILE A 116 7.41 -4.40 12.02
CA ILE A 116 8.31 -3.26 11.79
C ILE A 116 8.78 -2.73 13.16
N PRO A 117 10.09 -2.72 13.44
CA PRO A 117 10.61 -2.33 14.76
C PRO A 117 10.37 -0.85 15.07
N GLY A 118 10.47 -0.49 16.35
CA GLY A 118 10.41 0.89 16.82
C GLY A 118 9.05 1.56 16.69
N SER A 119 9.02 2.86 16.94
CA SER A 119 7.82 3.70 16.85
C SER A 119 7.89 4.67 15.67
N PRO A 120 6.74 5.11 15.13
CA PRO A 120 6.71 6.18 14.14
C PRO A 120 7.43 7.44 14.65
N PRO A 121 8.02 8.26 13.77
CA PRO A 121 8.74 9.47 14.17
C PRO A 121 7.78 10.52 14.76
N ASP A 122 8.33 11.38 15.63
CA ASP A 122 7.63 12.57 16.07
C ASP A 122 7.53 13.57 14.90
N MET A 123 6.30 13.80 14.44
CA MET A 123 6.05 14.71 13.32
C MET A 123 6.08 16.19 13.71
N VAL A 124 6.20 16.52 15.00
CA VAL A 124 6.45 17.89 15.46
C VAL A 124 7.92 18.26 15.21
N ASN A 125 8.82 17.27 15.37
CA ASN A 125 10.24 17.41 15.11
C ASN A 125 10.71 16.29 14.16
N PRO A 126 10.36 16.37 12.85
CA PRO A 126 10.67 15.30 11.93
C PRO A 126 12.18 15.14 11.74
N PRO A 127 12.67 13.91 11.51
CA PRO A 127 14.07 13.66 11.19
C PRO A 127 14.49 14.43 9.93
N LYS A 128 15.79 14.79 9.84
CA LYS A 128 16.33 15.54 8.70
C LYS A 128 16.40 14.72 7.42
N GLY A 129 16.64 13.42 7.55
CA GLY A 129 16.73 12.49 6.43
C GLY A 129 15.43 11.73 6.17
N ASP A 130 15.56 10.47 5.77
CA ASP A 130 14.40 9.60 5.60
C ASP A 130 13.70 9.36 6.95
N ALA A 131 12.42 9.70 7.00
CA ALA A 131 11.62 9.50 8.20
C ALA A 131 11.51 8.03 8.64
N PHE A 132 11.72 7.09 7.72
CA PHE A 132 11.69 5.66 7.99
C PHE A 132 13.06 5.12 8.45
N ALA A 133 14.16 5.81 8.22
CA ALA A 133 15.52 5.35 8.53
C ALA A 133 15.69 4.76 9.95
N PRO A 134 15.14 5.36 11.04
CA PRO A 134 15.30 4.79 12.39
C PRO A 134 14.63 3.40 12.58
N ARG A 135 13.76 2.99 11.67
CA ARG A 135 13.01 1.72 11.70
C ARG A 135 13.37 0.80 10.53
N ASN A 136 14.30 1.25 9.69
CA ASN A 136 14.70 0.56 8.47
C ASN A 136 15.99 -0.24 8.75
N GLU A 137 15.89 -1.57 8.79
CA GLU A 137 17.03 -2.47 8.97
C GLU A 137 18.04 -2.39 7.78
N TYR A 138 17.61 -1.82 6.66
CA TYR A 138 18.41 -1.64 5.43
C TYR A 138 18.85 -0.18 5.26
N ALA A 139 18.73 0.66 6.30
CA ALA A 139 19.08 2.07 6.21
C ALA A 139 20.57 2.24 5.89
N LEU A 140 20.87 3.13 4.97
CA LEU A 140 22.21 3.57 4.65
C LEU A 140 22.55 4.82 5.46
N GLU A 141 23.83 5.16 5.60
CA GLU A 141 24.25 6.39 6.33
C GLU A 141 23.62 7.66 5.75
N ILE A 142 23.37 7.69 4.43
CA ILE A 142 22.75 8.82 3.74
C ILE A 142 21.29 9.00 4.16
N ASP A 143 20.56 7.95 4.52
CA ASP A 143 19.16 8.03 4.98
C ASP A 143 19.02 8.89 6.24
N ALA A 144 20.05 8.96 7.10
CA ALA A 144 20.03 9.80 8.29
C ALA A 144 20.21 11.29 7.98
N ILE A 145 20.71 11.63 6.80
CA ILE A 145 21.15 12.99 6.44
C ILE A 145 20.24 13.62 5.39
N MET A 146 19.81 12.82 4.41
CA MET A 146 19.10 13.30 3.21
C MET A 146 17.91 12.39 2.88
N GLU A 147 16.78 13.01 2.58
CA GLU A 147 15.60 12.30 2.09
C GLU A 147 15.88 11.68 0.72
N PRO A 148 15.48 10.42 0.49
CA PRO A 148 15.61 9.82 -0.83
C PRO A 148 14.63 10.47 -1.81
N PRO A 149 15.07 10.77 -3.04
CA PRO A 149 14.16 11.19 -4.10
C PRO A 149 13.30 10.00 -4.55
N MET A 150 12.20 10.29 -5.27
CA MET A 150 11.42 9.26 -5.94
C MET A 150 12.19 8.71 -7.14
N PHE A 151 12.80 7.55 -6.99
CA PHE A 151 13.45 6.83 -8.08
C PHE A 151 12.42 6.14 -8.98
N LYS A 152 12.62 6.24 -10.29
CA LYS A 152 11.79 5.54 -11.27
C LYS A 152 12.23 4.08 -11.36
N VAL A 153 11.32 3.15 -11.06
CA VAL A 153 11.52 1.70 -11.22
C VAL A 153 10.99 1.22 -12.57
N SER A 154 9.81 1.73 -12.96
CA SER A 154 9.17 1.48 -14.26
C SER A 154 8.32 2.69 -14.66
N ASP A 155 7.59 2.61 -15.77
CA ASP A 155 6.70 3.70 -16.19
C ASP A 155 5.53 3.93 -15.22
N THR A 156 5.18 2.94 -14.43
CA THR A 156 4.07 3.01 -13.45
C THR A 156 4.54 3.01 -12.01
N HIS A 157 5.81 2.67 -11.73
CA HIS A 157 6.33 2.37 -10.41
C HIS A 157 7.47 3.29 -10.01
N TYR A 158 7.35 3.92 -8.84
CA TYR A 158 8.36 4.81 -8.25
C TYR A 158 8.48 4.52 -6.75
N ALA A 159 9.69 4.66 -6.20
CA ALA A 159 9.93 4.49 -4.76
C ALA A 159 11.01 5.46 -4.26
N ALA A 160 10.78 6.00 -3.05
CA ALA A 160 11.68 6.92 -2.37
C ALA A 160 12.59 6.14 -1.41
N THR A 161 13.62 5.50 -1.95
CA THR A 161 14.63 4.78 -1.16
C THR A 161 15.99 4.85 -1.81
N TRP A 162 17.02 5.16 -1.03
CA TRP A 162 18.41 5.17 -1.51
C TRP A 162 18.91 3.80 -1.96
N LEU A 163 18.23 2.71 -1.60
CA LEU A 163 18.53 1.35 -2.09
C LEU A 163 18.36 1.19 -3.61
N LEU A 164 17.73 2.16 -4.28
CA LEU A 164 17.59 2.20 -5.75
C LEU A 164 18.66 3.06 -6.43
N HIS A 165 19.54 3.69 -5.67
CA HIS A 165 20.64 4.46 -6.23
C HIS A 165 21.68 3.54 -6.90
N GLU A 166 22.30 3.99 -7.97
CA GLU A 166 23.29 3.19 -8.75
C GLU A 166 24.49 2.72 -7.93
N HIS A 167 24.82 3.41 -6.85
CA HIS A 167 25.91 3.07 -5.94
C HIS A 167 25.42 2.40 -4.64
N ALA A 168 24.13 2.05 -4.56
CA ALA A 168 23.64 1.33 -3.39
C ALA A 168 24.23 -0.08 -3.30
N PRO A 169 24.48 -0.60 -2.09
CA PRO A 169 24.90 -1.99 -1.95
C PRO A 169 23.77 -2.93 -2.41
N GLU A 170 24.17 -4.07 -2.96
CA GLU A 170 23.21 -5.16 -3.15
C GLU A 170 22.71 -5.66 -1.81
N ILE A 171 21.41 -5.70 -1.64
CA ILE A 171 20.77 -6.21 -0.43
C ILE A 171 19.98 -7.47 -0.75
N GLU A 172 19.94 -8.38 0.20
CA GLU A 172 19.09 -9.55 0.12
C GLU A 172 17.64 -9.19 0.56
N LEU A 173 16.68 -9.42 -0.34
CA LEU A 173 15.26 -9.16 -0.03
C LEU A 173 14.78 -10.12 1.08
N PRO A 174 13.87 -9.68 1.96
CA PRO A 174 13.23 -10.55 2.93
C PRO A 174 12.60 -11.78 2.27
N GLU A 175 12.71 -12.95 2.89
CA GLU A 175 12.18 -14.20 2.34
C GLU A 175 10.68 -14.15 2.05
N SER A 176 9.90 -13.46 2.89
CA SER A 176 8.48 -13.22 2.67
C SER A 176 8.21 -12.49 1.35
N ILE A 177 9.05 -11.53 0.99
CA ILE A 177 8.95 -10.76 -0.26
C ILE A 177 9.41 -11.60 -1.45
N LYS A 178 10.52 -12.35 -1.33
CA LYS A 178 10.98 -13.28 -2.38
C LYS A 178 9.89 -14.29 -2.75
N ARG A 179 9.24 -14.90 -1.76
CA ARG A 179 8.14 -15.84 -1.98
C ARG A 179 6.95 -15.21 -2.70
N ARG A 180 6.58 -13.95 -2.37
CA ARG A 180 5.51 -13.22 -3.07
C ARG A 180 5.82 -12.99 -4.54
N ILE A 181 7.04 -12.53 -4.84
CA ILE A 181 7.51 -12.32 -6.22
C ILE A 181 7.47 -13.62 -7.03
N GLN A 182 7.98 -14.72 -6.46
CA GLN A 182 7.99 -16.03 -7.12
C GLN A 182 6.60 -16.55 -7.43
N ARG A 183 5.66 -16.43 -6.48
CA ARG A 183 4.25 -16.87 -6.66
C ARG A 183 3.56 -16.11 -7.79
N HIS A 184 3.80 -14.82 -7.91
CA HIS A 184 3.22 -14.00 -8.98
C HIS A 184 3.79 -14.38 -10.36
N ALA A 185 5.10 -14.60 -10.43
CA ALA A 185 5.74 -15.08 -11.66
C ALA A 185 5.17 -16.43 -12.13
N GLY A 186 4.93 -17.36 -11.20
CA GLY A 186 4.31 -18.66 -11.47
C GLY A 186 2.88 -18.57 -11.99
N LYS A 187 2.07 -17.63 -11.49
CA LYS A 187 0.69 -17.40 -11.96
C LYS A 187 0.62 -16.80 -13.36
N LYS A 188 1.53 -15.89 -13.71
CA LYS A 188 1.62 -15.31 -15.08
C LYS A 188 2.10 -16.34 -16.11
N GLY A 189 2.88 -17.34 -15.71
CA GLY A 189 3.33 -18.45 -16.59
C GLY A 189 2.28 -19.52 -16.85
N GLY A 190 1.26 -19.66 -16.00
CA GLY A 190 0.23 -20.72 -16.09
C GLY A 190 -1.00 -20.37 -16.94
N THR A 191 -1.12 -19.14 -17.45
CA THR A 191 -2.30 -18.68 -18.21
C THR A 191 -2.07 -18.70 -19.73
N LYS A 192 -1.04 -19.41 -20.21
CA LYS A 192 -0.80 -19.69 -21.61
C LYS A 192 -0.93 -21.20 -21.88
N SER A 193 -2.14 -21.70 -21.83
CA SER A 193 -2.51 -23.00 -22.39
C SER A 193 -3.96 -22.96 -22.83
#